data_ddf713b18def54f4d5f9e8d7089a6c26
#
_entry.id   ddf713b18def54f4d5f9e8d7089a6c26
#
_cell.length_a   1.000
_cell.length_b   1.000
_cell.length_c   1.000
_cell.angle_alpha   90.00
_cell.angle_beta   90.00
_cell.angle_gamma   90.00
#
_symmetry.space_group_name_H-M   'P 1'
#
loop_
_entity.id
_entity.type
_entity.pdbx_description
1 polymer ?
#
loop_
_entity_poly.entity_id
_entity_poly.type
_entity_poly.pdbx_seq_one_letter_code
_entity_poly.pdbx_strand_id
1 'polypeptide(L)'
;MSELHVINHPLIQHKLTHMRKTETGPKDFRQLLKEISMLMGYEVTRDLPLEDIEIDTPIQKMTAKVISGKKVAIVPILRAGLGMVDGLLDLVPVAKVGHIGLYRDPDTHEPHEYYCKLRSEEHTSELQSLRHL
;
A
#
# COMPACT_ATOMS: atom_id res chain seq x y z
N MET A 1 7.34 -15.77 10.34
CA MET A 1 7.41 -14.82 11.47
C MET A 1 6.95 -13.45 11.05
N SER A 2 6.03 -12.86 11.77
CA SER A 2 5.63 -11.49 11.50
C SER A 2 6.53 -10.54 12.28
N GLU A 3 6.98 -9.52 11.62
CA GLU A 3 7.84 -8.47 12.20
C GLU A 3 7.12 -7.14 12.13
N LEU A 4 7.18 -6.37 13.21
CA LEU A 4 6.62 -5.02 13.24
C LEU A 4 7.69 -4.03 12.81
N HIS A 5 7.47 -3.36 11.69
CA HIS A 5 8.33 -2.28 11.23
C HIS A 5 7.68 -0.94 11.49
N VAL A 6 8.26 -0.16 12.39
CA VAL A 6 7.80 1.20 12.66
C VAL A 6 8.64 2.17 11.85
N ILE A 7 7.99 2.87 10.94
CA ILE A 7 8.67 3.86 10.09
C ILE A 7 8.79 5.18 10.86
N ASN A 8 10.02 5.50 11.25
CA ASN A 8 10.32 6.67 12.06
C ASN A 8 11.04 7.74 11.23
N HIS A 9 10.32 8.35 10.32
CA HIS A 9 10.85 9.38 9.43
C HIS A 9 10.31 10.76 9.86
N PRO A 10 11.16 11.79 9.97
CA PRO A 10 10.74 13.12 10.43
C PRO A 10 9.58 13.71 9.63
N LEU A 11 9.59 13.53 8.31
CA LEU A 11 8.54 14.07 7.46
C LEU A 11 7.20 13.39 7.70
N ILE A 12 7.21 12.08 7.91
CA ILE A 12 6.00 11.33 8.24
C ILE A 12 5.46 11.76 9.60
N GLN A 13 6.33 11.93 10.60
CA GLN A 13 5.94 12.39 11.93
C GLN A 13 5.32 13.79 11.87
N HIS A 14 5.92 14.68 11.11
CA HIS A 14 5.40 16.03 10.91
C HIS A 14 3.99 16.01 10.32
N LYS A 15 3.80 15.27 9.25
CA LYS A 15 2.50 15.14 8.58
C LYS A 15 1.46 14.48 9.48
N LEU A 16 1.86 13.46 10.23
CA LEU A 16 0.99 12.78 11.17
C LEU A 16 0.53 13.70 12.30
N THR A 17 1.41 14.57 12.78
CA THR A 17 1.06 15.59 13.79
C THR A 17 -0.03 16.51 13.27
N HIS A 18 0.13 17.03 12.04
CA HIS A 18 -0.90 17.89 11.44
C HIS A 18 -2.21 17.16 11.21
N MET A 19 -2.15 15.88 10.82
CA MET A 19 -3.33 15.05 10.62
C MET A 19 -4.13 14.84 11.91
N ARG A 20 -3.45 14.79 13.05
CA ARG A 20 -4.06 14.56 14.37
C ARG A 20 -4.68 15.81 15.00
N LYS A 21 -4.43 16.98 14.47
CA LYS A 21 -5.01 18.22 15.01
C LYS A 21 -6.53 18.23 14.84
N THR A 22 -7.25 18.68 15.86
CA THR A 22 -8.71 18.79 15.82
C THR A 22 -9.19 19.77 14.76
N GLU A 23 -8.39 20.76 14.42
CA GLU A 23 -8.69 21.79 13.43
C GLU A 23 -8.48 21.35 11.99
N THR A 24 -7.88 20.17 11.75
CA THR A 24 -7.63 19.65 10.42
C THR A 24 -8.94 19.24 9.76
N GLY A 25 -9.29 19.93 8.67
CA GLY A 25 -10.51 19.63 7.91
C GLY A 25 -10.38 18.37 7.04
N PRO A 26 -11.51 17.90 6.48
CA PRO A 26 -11.51 16.66 5.68
C PRO A 26 -10.59 16.71 4.46
N LYS A 27 -10.49 17.85 3.80
CA LYS A 27 -9.63 18.02 2.62
C LYS A 27 -8.15 17.87 2.99
N ASP A 28 -7.74 18.57 4.04
CA ASP A 28 -6.34 18.53 4.49
C ASP A 28 -5.99 17.15 5.06
N PHE A 29 -6.92 16.53 5.78
CA PHE A 29 -6.75 15.17 6.28
C PHE A 29 -6.50 14.18 5.15
N ARG A 30 -7.31 14.22 4.09
CA ARG A 30 -7.13 13.32 2.94
C ARG A 30 -5.82 13.57 2.22
N GLN A 31 -5.42 14.82 2.07
CA GLN A 31 -4.15 15.15 1.43
C GLN A 31 -2.96 14.66 2.25
N LEU A 32 -2.98 14.87 3.56
CA LEU A 32 -1.94 14.37 4.45
C LEU A 32 -1.86 12.85 4.46
N LEU A 33 -3.01 12.18 4.48
CA LEU A 33 -3.07 10.73 4.42
C LEU A 33 -2.46 10.19 3.12
N LYS A 34 -2.76 10.83 2.01
CA LYS A 34 -2.18 10.47 0.71
C LYS A 34 -0.65 10.61 0.72
N GLU A 35 -0.15 11.73 1.24
CA GLU A 35 1.29 11.99 1.32
C GLU A 35 2.01 10.99 2.23
N ILE A 36 1.43 10.70 3.39
CA ILE A 36 1.97 9.69 4.31
C ILE A 36 1.99 8.31 3.65
N SER A 37 0.93 7.96 2.93
CA SER A 37 0.84 6.67 2.23
C SER A 37 1.92 6.52 1.17
N MET A 38 2.22 7.57 0.44
CA MET A 38 3.30 7.57 -0.55
C MET A 38 4.66 7.37 0.12
N LEU A 39 4.92 8.06 1.21
CA LEU A 39 6.19 7.94 1.94
C LEU A 39 6.36 6.55 2.55
N MET A 40 5.30 5.99 3.13
CA MET A 40 5.31 4.63 3.65
C MET A 40 5.49 3.61 2.54
N GLY A 41 4.82 3.82 1.42
CA GLY A 41 4.94 2.95 0.24
C GLY A 41 6.37 2.90 -0.29
N TYR A 42 7.07 4.02 -0.27
CA TYR A 42 8.47 4.07 -0.65
C TYR A 42 9.33 3.16 0.23
N GLU A 43 9.12 3.18 1.53
CA GLU A 43 9.85 2.31 2.46
C GLU A 43 9.46 0.84 2.32
N VAL A 44 8.17 0.56 2.19
CA VAL A 44 7.66 -0.81 2.07
C VAL A 44 8.16 -1.49 0.79
N THR A 45 8.36 -0.72 -0.27
CA THR A 45 8.82 -1.25 -1.57
C THR A 45 10.34 -1.38 -1.68
N ARG A 46 11.08 -1.10 -0.63
CA ARG A 46 12.56 -1.14 -0.63
C ARG A 46 13.13 -2.49 -1.06
N ASP A 47 12.45 -3.57 -0.70
CA ASP A 47 12.92 -4.94 -0.92
C ASP A 47 12.38 -5.58 -2.21
N LEU A 48 11.76 -4.80 -3.09
CA LEU A 48 11.28 -5.33 -4.36
C LEU A 48 12.45 -5.80 -5.23
N PRO A 49 12.34 -7.00 -5.80
CA PRO A 49 13.41 -7.53 -6.67
C PRO A 49 13.48 -6.77 -7.99
N LEU A 50 14.69 -6.61 -8.47
CA LEU A 50 14.98 -5.97 -9.76
C LEU A 50 15.46 -7.01 -10.75
N GLU A 51 15.21 -6.76 -12.03
CA GLU A 51 15.76 -7.55 -13.13
C GLU A 51 16.43 -6.64 -14.14
N ASP A 52 17.39 -7.19 -14.88
CA ASP A 52 18.08 -6.47 -15.93
C ASP A 52 17.31 -6.60 -17.24
N ILE A 53 17.12 -5.49 -17.93
CA ILE A 53 16.58 -5.46 -19.29
C ILE A 53 17.47 -4.62 -20.17
N GLU A 54 17.44 -4.92 -21.47
CA GLU A 54 18.11 -4.07 -22.46
C GLU A 54 17.17 -2.98 -22.93
N ILE A 55 17.67 -1.75 -22.94
CA ILE A 55 16.93 -0.60 -23.40
C ILE A 55 17.73 0.20 -24.42
N ASP A 56 17.01 0.94 -25.25
CA ASP A 56 17.62 1.89 -26.18
C ASP A 56 17.54 3.29 -25.57
N THR A 57 18.70 3.92 -25.43
CA THR A 57 18.78 5.33 -25.03
C THR A 57 19.08 6.19 -26.25
N PRO A 58 18.89 7.50 -26.18
CA PRO A 58 19.26 8.38 -27.31
C PRO A 58 20.72 8.29 -27.75
N ILE A 59 21.59 7.79 -26.89
CA ILE A 59 23.03 7.69 -27.18
C ILE A 59 23.43 6.28 -27.62
N GLN A 60 22.98 5.24 -26.88
CA GLN A 60 23.35 3.86 -27.18
C GLN A 60 22.42 2.89 -26.44
N LYS A 61 22.50 1.62 -26.81
CA LYS A 61 21.87 0.54 -26.05
C LYS A 61 22.58 0.35 -24.72
N MET A 62 21.80 0.03 -23.70
CA MET A 62 22.36 -0.25 -22.38
C MET A 62 21.50 -1.27 -21.63
N THR A 63 22.08 -1.88 -20.62
CA THR A 63 21.37 -2.72 -19.67
C THR A 63 20.93 -1.84 -18.49
N ALA A 64 19.65 -1.92 -18.15
CA ALA A 64 19.08 -1.14 -17.05
C ALA A 64 18.25 -2.04 -16.14
N LYS A 65 17.92 -1.54 -14.95
CA LYS A 65 17.17 -2.30 -13.96
C LYS A 65 15.73 -1.83 -13.89
N VAL A 66 14.82 -2.79 -13.86
CA VAL A 66 13.40 -2.56 -13.63
C VAL A 66 12.91 -3.51 -12.55
N ILE A 67 11.77 -3.21 -11.95
CA ILE A 67 11.14 -4.13 -11.00
C ILE A 67 10.81 -5.42 -11.73
N SER A 68 11.25 -6.54 -11.16
CA SER A 68 11.03 -7.85 -11.73
C SER A 68 9.53 -8.15 -11.82
N GLY A 69 9.12 -8.97 -12.81
CA GLY A 69 7.74 -9.14 -13.26
C GLY A 69 6.68 -9.54 -12.24
N LYS A 70 7.02 -9.64 -10.97
CA LYS A 70 6.03 -9.85 -9.91
C LYS A 70 5.26 -8.56 -9.67
N LYS A 71 3.96 -8.65 -9.84
CA LYS A 71 3.08 -7.50 -9.72
C LYS A 71 2.82 -7.16 -8.25
N VAL A 72 2.80 -5.87 -7.96
CA VAL A 72 2.42 -5.37 -6.64
C VAL A 72 0.89 -5.31 -6.57
N ALA A 73 0.34 -5.77 -5.46
CA ALA A 73 -1.07 -5.65 -5.17
C ALA A 73 -1.28 -4.79 -3.92
N ILE A 74 -2.23 -3.88 -3.99
CA ILE A 74 -2.65 -3.04 -2.88
C ILE A 74 -3.99 -3.57 -2.39
N VAL A 75 -4.07 -3.91 -1.10
CA VAL A 75 -5.27 -4.51 -0.53
C VAL A 75 -5.70 -3.70 0.69
N PRO A 76 -6.53 -2.67 0.50
CA PRO A 76 -7.03 -1.91 1.65
C PRO A 76 -8.07 -2.70 2.43
N ILE A 77 -8.07 -2.49 3.73
CA ILE A 77 -9.14 -2.95 4.59
C ILE A 77 -10.25 -1.90 4.53
N LEU A 78 -11.41 -2.32 4.02
CA LEU A 78 -12.55 -1.44 3.88
C LEU A 78 -13.13 -1.11 5.27
N ARG A 79 -13.57 0.11 5.53
CA ARG A 79 -13.49 1.22 4.58
C ARG A 79 -12.34 2.16 4.90
N ALA A 80 -11.78 2.03 6.10
CA ALA A 80 -10.74 2.93 6.60
C ALA A 80 -9.48 2.97 5.71
N GLY A 81 -9.11 1.84 5.13
CA GLY A 81 -7.93 1.75 4.29
C GLY A 81 -8.04 2.41 2.92
N LEU A 82 -9.25 2.77 2.47
CA LEU A 82 -9.44 3.36 1.14
C LEU A 82 -8.69 4.67 0.94
N GLY A 83 -8.57 5.47 2.00
CA GLY A 83 -7.89 6.76 1.90
C GLY A 83 -6.39 6.65 1.58
N MET A 84 -5.79 5.49 1.78
CA MET A 84 -4.36 5.27 1.49
C MET A 84 -4.10 4.80 0.07
N VAL A 85 -5.11 4.30 -0.62
CA VAL A 85 -4.95 3.67 -1.94
C VAL A 85 -4.44 4.66 -2.98
N ASP A 86 -5.00 5.86 -3.00
CA ASP A 86 -4.62 6.88 -3.99
C ASP A 86 -3.14 7.23 -3.91
N GLY A 87 -2.60 7.38 -2.71
CA GLY A 87 -1.19 7.65 -2.51
C GLY A 87 -0.29 6.52 -3.00
N LEU A 88 -0.68 5.30 -2.72
CA LEU A 88 0.07 4.12 -3.15
C LEU A 88 -0.03 3.92 -4.67
N LEU A 89 -1.18 4.20 -5.28
CA LEU A 89 -1.34 4.13 -6.74
C LEU A 89 -0.56 5.22 -7.45
N ASP A 90 -0.41 6.41 -6.87
CA ASP A 90 0.45 7.44 -7.44
C ASP A 90 1.91 6.99 -7.47
N LEU A 91 2.32 6.23 -6.46
CA LEU A 91 3.68 5.71 -6.38
C LEU A 91 3.90 4.50 -7.30
N VAL A 92 2.94 3.58 -7.36
CA VAL A 92 2.99 2.37 -8.17
C VAL A 92 1.72 2.27 -9.01
N PRO A 93 1.64 3.01 -10.14
CA PRO A 93 0.41 3.10 -10.93
C PRO A 93 -0.08 1.78 -11.52
N VAL A 94 0.84 0.82 -11.72
CA VAL A 94 0.50 -0.48 -12.31
C VAL A 94 0.06 -1.50 -11.26
N ALA A 95 0.00 -1.13 -9.99
CA ALA A 95 -0.42 -2.04 -8.94
C ALA A 95 -1.89 -2.44 -9.11
N LYS A 96 -2.18 -3.70 -8.78
CA LYS A 96 -3.56 -4.19 -8.74
C LYS A 96 -4.18 -3.86 -7.40
N VAL A 97 -5.48 -3.62 -7.38
CA VAL A 97 -6.21 -3.30 -6.15
C VAL A 97 -7.23 -4.38 -5.86
N GLY A 98 -7.11 -5.00 -4.70
CA GLY A 98 -8.14 -5.86 -4.14
C GLY A 98 -8.76 -5.18 -2.93
N HIS A 99 -9.80 -5.77 -2.38
CA HIS A 99 -10.49 -5.19 -1.22
C HIS A 99 -10.86 -6.28 -0.22
N ILE A 100 -10.67 -5.98 1.06
CA ILE A 100 -11.13 -6.83 2.15
C ILE A 100 -11.99 -5.96 3.06
N GLY A 101 -13.24 -6.38 3.29
CA GLY A 101 -14.12 -5.71 4.22
C GLY A 101 -14.12 -6.39 5.58
N LEU A 102 -13.85 -5.61 6.62
CA LEU A 102 -13.87 -6.08 8.00
C LEU A 102 -14.72 -5.14 8.84
N TYR A 103 -15.42 -5.72 9.81
CA TYR A 103 -16.09 -4.94 10.85
C TYR A 103 -15.78 -5.54 12.22
N ARG A 104 -15.89 -4.73 13.25
CA ARG A 104 -15.76 -5.23 14.62
C ARG A 104 -17.12 -5.54 15.19
N ASP A 105 -17.20 -6.69 15.85
CA ASP A 105 -18.40 -7.05 16.60
C ASP A 105 -18.63 -6.00 17.69
N PRO A 106 -19.84 -5.44 17.80
CA PRO A 106 -20.14 -4.40 18.81
C PRO A 106 -19.96 -4.87 20.25
N ASP A 107 -20.15 -6.16 20.51
CA ASP A 107 -20.07 -6.72 21.86
C ASP A 107 -18.68 -7.24 22.22
N THR A 108 -18.04 -7.98 21.31
CA THR A 108 -16.74 -8.64 21.56
C THR A 108 -15.54 -7.88 21.01
N HIS A 109 -15.74 -6.91 20.13
CA HIS A 109 -14.72 -6.17 19.39
C HIS A 109 -13.82 -7.05 18.51
N GLU A 110 -14.24 -8.28 18.24
CA GLU A 110 -13.54 -9.17 17.33
C GLU A 110 -13.75 -8.77 15.88
N PRO A 111 -12.70 -8.88 15.02
CA PRO A 111 -12.86 -8.56 13.61
C PRO A 111 -13.59 -9.68 12.86
N HIS A 112 -14.50 -9.29 11.99
CA HIS A 112 -15.23 -10.21 11.11
C HIS A 112 -15.11 -9.76 9.67
N GLU A 113 -14.78 -10.68 8.78
CA GLU A 113 -14.75 -10.44 7.34
C GLU A 113 -16.18 -10.45 6.79
N TYR A 114 -16.56 -9.41 6.05
CA TYR A 114 -17.83 -9.36 5.34
C TYR A 114 -17.67 -9.25 3.82
N TYR A 115 -16.46 -9.00 3.34
CA TYR A 115 -16.21 -8.79 1.93
C TYR A 115 -14.76 -9.14 1.61
N CYS A 116 -14.56 -9.92 0.56
CA CYS A 116 -13.22 -10.20 0.07
C CYS A 116 -13.27 -10.33 -1.45
N LYS A 117 -12.74 -9.34 -2.15
CA LYS A 117 -12.63 -9.38 -3.60
C LYS A 117 -11.19 -9.11 -4.00
N LEU A 118 -10.52 -10.18 -4.34
CA LEU A 118 -9.14 -10.18 -4.77
C LEU A 118 -9.11 -10.77 -6.18
N ARG A 119 -8.37 -10.16 -7.09
CA ARG A 119 -8.19 -10.75 -8.42
C ARG A 119 -7.34 -12.00 -8.26
N SER A 120 -7.98 -13.13 -8.47
CA SER A 120 -7.47 -14.41 -8.03
C SER A 120 -6.64 -15.18 -9.06
N GLU A 121 -6.62 -14.77 -10.31
CA GLU A 121 -6.08 -15.60 -11.37
C GLU A 121 -4.56 -15.83 -11.29
N GLU A 122 -3.83 -14.94 -10.63
CA GLU A 122 -2.38 -15.02 -10.56
C GLU A 122 -1.83 -15.16 -9.12
N HIS A 123 -2.68 -15.05 -8.09
CA HIS A 123 -2.22 -14.93 -6.70
C HIS A 123 -3.10 -15.66 -5.69
N THR A 124 -3.78 -16.72 -6.09
CA THR A 124 -4.77 -17.40 -5.25
C THR A 124 -4.21 -17.89 -3.92
N SER A 125 -3.00 -18.40 -3.91
CA SER A 125 -2.38 -18.94 -2.69
C SER A 125 -1.94 -17.85 -1.71
N GLU A 126 -1.42 -16.75 -2.20
CA GLU A 126 -1.01 -15.62 -1.36
C GLU A 126 -2.22 -14.91 -0.75
N LEU A 127 -3.30 -14.85 -1.50
CA LEU A 127 -4.53 -14.23 -1.07
C LEU A 127 -5.24 -15.04 0.03
N GLN A 128 -5.13 -16.37 -0.04
CA GLN A 128 -5.66 -17.24 1.00
C GLN A 128 -4.93 -17.06 2.32
N SER A 129 -3.64 -16.82 2.31
CA SER A 129 -2.88 -16.57 3.54
C SER A 129 -3.28 -15.26 4.21
N LEU A 130 -3.65 -14.24 3.44
CA LEU A 130 -4.15 -12.98 3.98
C LEU A 130 -5.52 -13.10 4.65
N ARG A 131 -6.32 -14.09 4.26
CA ARG A 131 -7.61 -14.36 4.88
C ARG A 131 -7.52 -14.84 6.32
N HIS A 132 -6.39 -15.41 6.69
CA HIS A 132 -6.19 -15.97 8.03
C HIS A 132 -5.49 -14.99 8.99
N LEU A 133 -5.21 -13.80 8.55
CA LEU A 133 -4.69 -12.73 9.36
C LEU A 133 -5.83 -11.97 10.04
#